data_ff5632c06a01f45b1f194bbfbeaa2ccb
#
_entry.id   ff5632c06a01f45b1f194bbfbeaa2ccb
#
_cell.length_a   1.000
_cell.length_b   1.000
_cell.length_c   1.000
_cell.angle_alpha   90.00
_cell.angle_beta   90.00
_cell.angle_gamma   90.00
#
_symmetry.space_group_name_H-M   'P 1'
#
loop_
_entity.id
_entity.type
_entity.pdbx_description
1 polymer ?
#
loop_
_entity_poly.entity_id
_entity_poly.type
_entity_poly.pdbx_seq_one_letter_code
_entity_poly.pdbx_strand_id
1 'polypeptide(L)'
;DDRMNHLLQDGEDVAVILMLNSKPSEVHIKEIENLGLEVTHIYKYIDAIRIDYVPASKVGELTLVPNLKLIEWQAPVYPMLDTAVKAVKVRNSDEYSPVVWDKGLYGEGINVAVLDTGVDNEHETFGVYGDQNVRRFIAGMDCEGGCPTDSEGNYVFTTEEDSNEDPDDFDGHGTHVASTVLGTGGDDDDDGDGEPDYIGVAPAARLIDMKVMADWGSGSAADINEAIEACIENVNTDWENDGEKNNGIQRSE
;
A
#
# COMPACT_ATOMS: atom_id res chain seq x y z
N ASP A 1 20.55 -10.07 -12.97
CA ASP A 1 20.00 -10.14 -11.61
C ASP A 1 20.51 -11.43 -10.95
N ASP A 2 21.12 -11.31 -9.77
CA ASP A 2 21.78 -12.45 -9.10
C ASP A 2 20.77 -13.54 -8.71
N ARG A 3 19.56 -13.19 -8.37
CA ARG A 3 18.47 -14.12 -8.06
C ARG A 3 18.07 -14.98 -9.27
N MET A 4 17.89 -14.33 -10.43
CA MET A 4 17.61 -15.05 -11.68
C MET A 4 18.76 -16.01 -12.01
N ASN A 5 20.01 -15.60 -11.82
CA ASN A 5 21.17 -16.46 -12.04
C ASN A 5 21.17 -17.68 -11.12
N HIS A 6 20.74 -17.55 -9.87
CA HIS A 6 20.59 -18.68 -8.93
C HIS A 6 19.54 -19.68 -9.43
N LEU A 7 18.32 -19.20 -9.76
CA LEU A 7 17.25 -20.07 -10.27
C LEU A 7 17.67 -20.83 -11.54
N LEU A 8 18.38 -20.16 -12.44
CA LEU A 8 18.90 -20.79 -13.66
C LEU A 8 19.98 -21.83 -13.36
N GLN A 9 20.81 -21.64 -12.33
CA GLN A 9 21.82 -22.62 -11.90
C GLN A 9 21.19 -23.83 -11.23
N ASP A 10 20.11 -23.64 -10.48
CA ASP A 10 19.39 -24.73 -9.81
C ASP A 10 18.47 -25.49 -10.79
N GLY A 11 18.34 -25.03 -12.03
CA GLY A 11 17.57 -25.69 -13.08
C GLY A 11 16.05 -25.51 -12.95
N GLU A 12 15.62 -24.51 -12.20
CA GLU A 12 14.21 -24.21 -12.01
C GLU A 12 13.59 -23.53 -13.23
N ASP A 13 12.27 -23.71 -13.38
CA ASP A 13 11.49 -22.95 -14.37
C ASP A 13 11.35 -21.50 -13.91
N VAL A 14 11.46 -20.58 -14.86
CA VAL A 14 11.30 -19.14 -14.60
C VAL A 14 10.18 -18.53 -15.43
N ALA A 15 9.50 -17.55 -14.89
CA ALA A 15 8.58 -16.71 -15.65
C ALA A 15 9.34 -15.51 -16.24
N VAL A 16 9.10 -15.20 -17.51
CA VAL A 16 9.77 -14.11 -18.20
C VAL A 16 8.80 -13.23 -18.99
N ILE A 17 9.19 -11.99 -19.17
CA ILE A 17 8.56 -11.05 -20.10
C ILE A 17 9.55 -10.77 -21.23
N LEU A 18 9.17 -11.09 -22.45
CA LEU A 18 9.92 -10.76 -23.65
C LEU A 18 9.51 -9.37 -24.14
N MET A 19 10.36 -8.38 -23.92
CA MET A 19 10.21 -7.05 -24.50
C MET A 19 10.68 -7.07 -25.94
N LEU A 20 9.87 -6.54 -26.85
CA LEU A 20 10.14 -6.53 -28.30
C LEU A 20 10.37 -5.09 -28.80
N ASN A 21 11.04 -4.96 -29.94
CA ASN A 21 11.18 -3.69 -30.67
C ASN A 21 10.00 -3.42 -31.64
N SER A 22 9.00 -4.29 -31.64
CA SER A 22 7.79 -4.18 -32.46
C SER A 22 6.63 -4.89 -31.77
N LYS A 23 5.40 -4.57 -32.17
CA LYS A 23 4.22 -5.25 -31.61
C LYS A 23 4.32 -6.76 -31.76
N PRO A 24 3.88 -7.51 -30.74
CA PRO A 24 3.73 -8.96 -30.84
C PRO A 24 2.92 -9.38 -32.06
N SER A 25 3.33 -10.45 -32.71
CA SER A 25 2.70 -10.99 -33.93
C SER A 25 2.76 -12.50 -33.94
N GLU A 26 2.04 -13.12 -34.87
CA GLU A 26 2.04 -14.58 -35.05
C GLU A 26 3.47 -15.16 -35.26
N VAL A 27 4.37 -14.38 -35.84
CA VAL A 27 5.76 -14.82 -36.06
C VAL A 27 6.45 -15.05 -34.71
N HIS A 28 6.30 -14.13 -33.76
CA HIS A 28 6.89 -14.25 -32.43
C HIS A 28 6.27 -15.43 -31.67
N ILE A 29 4.94 -15.61 -31.76
CA ILE A 29 4.22 -16.72 -31.11
C ILE A 29 4.73 -18.05 -31.64
N LYS A 30 4.80 -18.21 -32.97
CA LYS A 30 5.30 -19.44 -33.60
C LYS A 30 6.75 -19.77 -33.23
N GLU A 31 7.61 -18.77 -33.14
CA GLU A 31 9.00 -19.02 -32.71
C GLU A 31 9.08 -19.49 -31.25
N ILE A 32 8.27 -18.90 -30.36
CA ILE A 32 8.16 -19.34 -28.97
C ILE A 32 7.61 -20.79 -28.90
N GLU A 33 6.56 -21.10 -29.67
CA GLU A 33 5.97 -22.43 -29.75
C GLU A 33 6.96 -23.46 -30.34
N ASN A 34 7.76 -23.08 -31.34
CA ASN A 34 8.82 -23.93 -31.92
C ASN A 34 9.89 -24.30 -30.88
N LEU A 35 10.12 -23.44 -29.90
CA LEU A 35 10.98 -23.74 -28.76
C LEU A 35 10.30 -24.67 -27.74
N GLY A 36 9.03 -25.04 -27.97
CA GLY A 36 8.21 -25.88 -27.09
C GLY A 36 7.79 -25.13 -25.82
N LEU A 37 7.59 -23.82 -25.92
CA LEU A 37 7.10 -22.94 -24.86
C LEU A 37 5.69 -22.46 -25.20
N GLU A 38 4.91 -22.16 -24.18
CA GLU A 38 3.55 -21.65 -24.32
C GLU A 38 3.51 -20.17 -23.97
N VAL A 39 2.91 -19.36 -24.88
CA VAL A 39 2.66 -17.94 -24.61
C VAL A 39 1.52 -17.81 -23.61
N THR A 40 1.80 -17.25 -22.44
CA THR A 40 0.79 -17.07 -21.38
C THR A 40 -0.02 -15.81 -21.58
N HIS A 41 0.62 -14.71 -22.01
CA HIS A 41 -0.07 -13.44 -22.21
C HIS A 41 0.62 -12.56 -23.26
N ILE A 42 -0.20 -11.81 -24.03
CA ILE A 42 0.28 -10.79 -24.97
C ILE A 42 -0.23 -9.44 -24.48
N TYR A 43 0.69 -8.54 -24.15
CA TYR A 43 0.33 -7.24 -23.64
C TYR A 43 -0.28 -6.34 -24.70
N LYS A 44 -1.36 -5.65 -24.35
CA LYS A 44 -2.11 -4.78 -25.27
C LYS A 44 -1.44 -3.42 -25.49
N TYR A 45 -0.83 -2.87 -24.46
CA TYR A 45 -0.34 -1.48 -24.43
C TYR A 45 1.18 -1.36 -24.44
N ILE A 46 1.90 -2.45 -24.25
CA ILE A 46 3.35 -2.54 -24.40
C ILE A 46 3.70 -3.63 -25.41
N ASP A 47 4.85 -3.47 -26.06
CA ASP A 47 5.33 -4.44 -27.06
C ASP A 47 6.03 -5.61 -26.33
N ALA A 48 5.24 -6.46 -25.66
CA ALA A 48 5.76 -7.54 -24.83
C ALA A 48 4.88 -8.79 -24.87
N ILE A 49 5.53 -9.95 -24.57
CA ILE A 49 4.93 -11.27 -24.44
C ILE A 49 5.37 -11.87 -23.10
N ARG A 50 4.44 -12.47 -22.36
CA ARG A 50 4.71 -13.18 -21.10
C ARG A 50 4.73 -14.69 -21.32
N ILE A 51 5.67 -15.35 -20.68
CA ILE A 51 5.81 -16.82 -20.63
C ILE A 51 6.07 -17.20 -19.16
N ASP A 52 5.17 -18.00 -18.57
CA ASP A 52 5.24 -18.31 -17.13
C ASP A 52 6.14 -19.50 -16.79
N TYR A 53 6.33 -20.42 -17.73
CA TYR A 53 7.08 -21.66 -17.47
C TYR A 53 8.17 -21.83 -18.52
N VAL A 54 9.32 -21.25 -18.27
CA VAL A 54 10.50 -21.38 -19.14
C VAL A 54 11.57 -22.18 -18.40
N PRO A 55 11.84 -23.42 -18.83
CA PRO A 55 12.95 -24.19 -18.27
C PRO A 55 14.26 -23.42 -18.36
N ALA A 56 15.04 -23.44 -17.29
CA ALA A 56 16.34 -22.74 -17.22
C ALA A 56 17.21 -22.97 -18.46
N SER A 57 17.22 -24.21 -18.97
CA SER A 57 17.97 -24.60 -20.18
C SER A 57 17.50 -23.89 -21.46
N LYS A 58 16.26 -23.40 -21.50
CA LYS A 58 15.67 -22.77 -22.67
C LYS A 58 15.70 -21.23 -22.66
N VAL A 59 16.00 -20.62 -21.53
CA VAL A 59 16.05 -19.15 -21.43
C VAL A 59 16.97 -18.54 -22.47
N GLY A 60 18.14 -19.15 -22.69
CA GLY A 60 19.08 -18.71 -23.72
C GLY A 60 18.54 -18.82 -25.16
N GLU A 61 17.68 -19.80 -25.43
CA GLU A 61 17.07 -20.00 -26.76
C GLU A 61 16.04 -18.90 -27.11
N LEU A 62 15.46 -18.24 -26.10
CA LEU A 62 14.56 -17.09 -26.32
C LEU A 62 15.22 -15.93 -27.06
N THR A 63 16.55 -15.86 -27.07
CA THR A 63 17.28 -14.88 -27.87
C THR A 63 17.09 -15.06 -29.39
N LEU A 64 16.55 -16.20 -29.83
CA LEU A 64 16.22 -16.48 -31.22
C LEU A 64 14.88 -15.84 -31.64
N VAL A 65 14.06 -15.37 -30.71
CA VAL A 65 12.81 -14.69 -31.01
C VAL A 65 13.09 -13.38 -31.77
N PRO A 66 12.49 -13.17 -32.94
CA PRO A 66 12.75 -11.98 -33.75
C PRO A 66 12.43 -10.69 -33.01
N ASN A 67 13.20 -9.63 -33.32
CA ASN A 67 13.02 -8.29 -32.74
C ASN A 67 13.03 -8.25 -31.20
N LEU A 68 13.57 -9.25 -30.55
CA LEU A 68 13.74 -9.24 -29.09
C LEU A 68 14.61 -8.05 -28.68
N LYS A 69 14.16 -7.31 -27.68
CA LYS A 69 14.87 -6.19 -27.07
C LYS A 69 15.49 -6.60 -25.73
N LEU A 70 14.72 -7.28 -24.89
CA LEU A 70 15.11 -7.65 -23.54
C LEU A 70 14.31 -8.88 -23.09
N ILE A 71 14.93 -9.76 -22.36
CA ILE A 71 14.26 -10.79 -21.54
C ILE A 71 14.30 -10.30 -20.10
N GLU A 72 13.14 -10.03 -19.55
CA GLU A 72 12.98 -9.59 -18.17
C GLU A 72 12.44 -10.75 -17.34
N TRP A 73 13.10 -11.02 -16.21
CA TRP A 73 12.58 -11.98 -15.26
C TRP A 73 11.38 -11.39 -14.55
N GLN A 74 10.29 -12.16 -14.53
CA GLN A 74 9.12 -11.81 -13.73
C GLN A 74 9.39 -12.18 -12.28
N ALA A 75 10.07 -11.30 -11.57
CA ALA A 75 10.32 -11.47 -10.15
C ALA A 75 8.98 -11.49 -9.39
N PRO A 76 8.85 -12.36 -8.38
CA PRO A 76 7.71 -12.26 -7.48
C PRO A 76 7.71 -10.89 -6.77
N VAL A 77 6.53 -10.33 -6.60
CA VAL A 77 6.32 -9.07 -5.90
C VAL A 77 5.76 -9.39 -4.53
N TYR A 78 6.37 -8.86 -3.50
CA TYR A 78 5.96 -9.03 -2.10
C TYR A 78 5.67 -7.66 -1.49
N PRO A 79 4.81 -7.58 -0.46
CA PRO A 79 4.77 -6.39 0.39
C PRO A 79 6.18 -6.09 0.91
N MET A 80 6.59 -4.82 0.88
CA MET A 80 7.96 -4.44 1.22
C MET A 80 8.01 -3.35 2.30
N LEU A 81 7.01 -3.30 3.17
CA LEU A 81 6.98 -2.31 4.23
C LEU A 81 8.13 -2.51 5.23
N ASP A 82 8.48 -3.75 5.52
CA ASP A 82 9.66 -4.15 6.29
C ASP A 82 10.97 -3.53 5.77
N THR A 83 11.08 -3.42 4.44
CA THR A 83 12.22 -2.82 3.74
C THR A 83 12.03 -1.33 3.51
N ALA A 84 10.81 -0.89 3.16
CA ALA A 84 10.54 0.50 2.79
C ALA A 84 10.77 1.46 3.97
N VAL A 85 10.33 1.11 5.18
CA VAL A 85 10.51 1.95 6.40
C VAL A 85 11.99 2.06 6.76
N LYS A 86 12.77 1.01 6.54
CA LYS A 86 14.24 1.03 6.69
C LYS A 86 14.90 1.89 5.61
N ALA A 87 14.47 1.76 4.35
CA ALA A 87 15.04 2.51 3.22
C ALA A 87 14.84 4.02 3.32
N VAL A 88 13.72 4.49 3.87
CA VAL A 88 13.46 5.92 4.13
C VAL A 88 14.05 6.41 5.45
N LYS A 89 14.82 5.57 6.17
CA LYS A 89 15.56 5.89 7.42
C LYS A 89 14.64 6.23 8.60
N VAL A 90 13.51 5.61 8.66
CA VAL A 90 12.60 5.71 9.80
C VAL A 90 12.92 4.64 10.84
N ARG A 91 13.01 3.36 10.42
CA ARG A 91 13.41 2.20 11.22
C ARG A 91 14.88 1.86 10.98
N ASN A 92 15.59 1.40 12.00
CA ASN A 92 16.99 0.97 11.92
C ASN A 92 17.21 -0.16 10.91
N SER A 93 18.37 -0.12 10.27
CA SER A 93 18.91 -1.19 9.45
C SER A 93 20.42 -1.30 9.66
N ASP A 94 21.03 -2.35 9.11
CA ASP A 94 22.49 -2.52 9.14
C ASP A 94 23.23 -1.36 8.47
N GLU A 95 22.57 -0.66 7.52
CA GLU A 95 23.17 0.44 6.76
C GLU A 95 22.92 1.82 7.37
N TYR A 96 21.81 2.00 8.12
CA TYR A 96 21.35 3.29 8.60
C TYR A 96 21.05 3.29 10.10
N SER A 97 21.85 4.05 10.86
CA SER A 97 21.66 4.40 12.26
C SER A 97 22.52 5.64 12.58
N PRO A 98 22.04 6.65 13.35
CA PRO A 98 20.70 6.74 13.93
C PRO A 98 19.62 7.14 12.90
N VAL A 99 18.39 6.73 13.14
CA VAL A 99 17.21 6.99 12.33
C VAL A 99 16.15 7.78 13.09
N VAL A 100 14.97 7.98 12.51
CA VAL A 100 13.90 8.79 13.12
C VAL A 100 13.42 8.18 14.43
N TRP A 101 13.21 6.87 14.47
CA TRP A 101 12.73 6.18 15.68
C TRP A 101 13.74 6.17 16.83
N ASP A 102 15.06 6.20 16.56
CA ASP A 102 16.10 6.37 17.61
C ASP A 102 15.99 7.69 18.37
N LYS A 103 15.24 8.64 17.82
CA LYS A 103 14.97 9.94 18.46
C LYS A 103 13.66 9.94 19.25
N GLY A 104 12.98 8.79 19.34
CA GLY A 104 11.68 8.67 20.00
C GLY A 104 10.55 9.33 19.22
N LEU A 105 10.65 9.42 17.89
CA LEU A 105 9.64 10.06 17.04
C LEU A 105 8.84 8.97 16.32
N TYR A 106 7.71 8.58 16.87
CA TYR A 106 6.81 7.55 16.36
C TYR A 106 5.44 8.11 15.92
N GLY A 107 5.23 9.43 16.06
CA GLY A 107 3.98 10.09 15.67
C GLY A 107 3.00 10.31 16.83
N GLU A 108 3.44 10.19 18.09
CA GLU A 108 2.58 10.48 19.24
C GLU A 108 2.00 11.90 19.18
N GLY A 109 0.70 12.01 19.42
CA GLY A 109 -0.03 13.28 19.40
C GLY A 109 -0.29 13.82 17.99
N ILE A 110 0.03 13.07 16.93
CA ILE A 110 -0.27 13.43 15.55
C ILE A 110 -1.50 12.65 15.09
N ASN A 111 -2.46 13.36 14.48
CA ASN A 111 -3.59 12.76 13.79
C ASN A 111 -3.33 12.80 12.28
N VAL A 112 -3.57 11.69 11.62
CA VAL A 112 -3.39 11.55 10.17
C VAL A 112 -4.74 11.25 9.53
N ALA A 113 -5.19 12.12 8.64
CA ALA A 113 -6.35 11.85 7.82
C ALA A 113 -5.92 11.07 6.56
N VAL A 114 -6.54 9.91 6.35
CA VAL A 114 -6.36 9.09 5.16
C VAL A 114 -7.59 9.27 4.28
N LEU A 115 -7.42 9.85 3.10
CA LEU A 115 -8.47 10.13 2.13
C LEU A 115 -8.40 9.05 1.04
N ASP A 116 -9.19 8.00 1.19
CA ASP A 116 -9.09 6.80 0.33
C ASP A 116 -10.44 6.06 0.19
N THR A 117 -10.42 4.74 0.07
CA THR A 117 -11.61 3.87 -0.04
C THR A 117 -12.31 3.59 1.29
N GLY A 118 -11.88 4.22 2.37
CA GLY A 118 -12.20 3.90 3.75
C GLY A 118 -11.06 3.14 4.40
N VAL A 119 -11.18 2.82 5.68
CA VAL A 119 -10.21 2.01 6.43
C VAL A 119 -10.95 1.01 7.30
N ASP A 120 -10.62 -0.29 7.20
CA ASP A 120 -11.01 -1.30 8.19
C ASP A 120 -10.27 -0.97 9.50
N ASN A 121 -10.85 -0.06 10.27
CA ASN A 121 -10.21 0.48 11.47
C ASN A 121 -10.16 -0.52 12.64
N GLU A 122 -10.89 -1.65 12.54
CA GLU A 122 -10.82 -2.76 13.47
C GLU A 122 -9.69 -3.75 13.16
N HIS A 123 -9.06 -3.63 12.01
CA HIS A 123 -7.91 -4.45 11.66
C HIS A 123 -6.82 -4.33 12.73
N GLU A 124 -6.22 -5.45 13.14
CA GLU A 124 -5.25 -5.52 14.23
C GLU A 124 -4.07 -4.56 14.08
N THR A 125 -3.69 -4.20 12.84
CA THR A 125 -2.62 -3.24 12.55
C THR A 125 -2.91 -1.83 13.07
N PHE A 126 -4.17 -1.50 13.43
CA PHE A 126 -4.54 -0.20 13.98
C PHE A 126 -4.70 -0.19 15.50
N GLY A 127 -4.26 -1.23 16.19
CA GLY A 127 -4.09 -1.20 17.64
C GLY A 127 -3.07 -0.15 18.10
N VAL A 128 -3.06 0.17 19.37
CA VAL A 128 -2.05 1.07 19.94
C VAL A 128 -0.67 0.43 19.87
N TYR A 129 0.33 1.18 19.44
CA TYR A 129 1.71 0.70 19.40
C TYR A 129 2.14 0.20 20.79
N GLY A 130 2.40 -1.10 20.88
CA GLY A 130 2.67 -1.79 22.14
C GLY A 130 1.44 -2.28 22.93
N ASP A 131 0.20 -2.01 22.48
CA ASP A 131 -1.05 -2.56 23.04
C ASP A 131 -2.14 -2.69 21.97
N GLN A 132 -2.29 -3.86 21.41
CA GLN A 132 -3.24 -4.15 20.34
C GLN A 132 -4.72 -4.17 20.78
N ASN A 133 -4.99 -4.04 22.09
CA ASN A 133 -6.36 -4.00 22.59
C ASN A 133 -6.97 -2.58 22.61
N VAL A 134 -6.18 -1.57 22.26
CA VAL A 134 -6.63 -0.18 22.19
C VAL A 134 -6.52 0.32 20.75
N ARG A 135 -7.64 0.81 20.22
CA ARG A 135 -7.71 1.35 18.86
C ARG A 135 -7.23 2.80 18.81
N ARG A 136 -6.77 3.20 17.62
CA ARG A 136 -6.27 4.56 17.37
C ARG A 136 -7.14 5.34 16.39
N PHE A 137 -8.24 4.76 15.94
CA PHE A 137 -9.28 5.51 15.25
C PHE A 137 -9.85 6.58 16.17
N ILE A 138 -9.96 7.81 15.71
CA ILE A 138 -10.50 8.92 16.50
C ILE A 138 -11.71 9.57 15.85
N ALA A 139 -11.80 9.54 14.54
CA ALA A 139 -12.93 10.05 13.79
C ALA A 139 -12.93 9.52 12.37
N GLY A 140 -14.10 9.46 11.75
CA GLY A 140 -14.26 9.10 10.35
C GLY A 140 -15.43 9.82 9.69
N MET A 141 -15.46 9.80 8.35
CA MET A 141 -16.51 10.40 7.56
C MET A 141 -16.57 9.77 6.17
N ASP A 142 -17.74 9.34 5.74
CA ASP A 142 -17.98 8.93 4.37
C ASP A 142 -18.37 10.15 3.52
N CYS A 143 -17.49 10.54 2.63
CA CYS A 143 -17.68 11.64 1.68
C CYS A 143 -17.99 11.15 0.25
N GLU A 144 -18.31 9.86 0.05
CA GLU A 144 -18.71 9.37 -1.27
C GLU A 144 -20.03 10.03 -1.70
N GLY A 145 -19.94 10.88 -2.73
CA GLY A 145 -21.08 11.65 -3.22
C GLY A 145 -21.41 12.91 -2.41
N GLY A 146 -20.46 13.37 -1.59
CA GLY A 146 -20.51 14.58 -0.76
C GLY A 146 -20.41 14.29 0.73
N CYS A 147 -19.64 15.11 1.44
CA CYS A 147 -19.44 14.95 2.88
C CYS A 147 -20.73 15.28 3.67
N PRO A 148 -21.08 14.49 4.71
CA PRO A 148 -22.27 14.76 5.53
C PRO A 148 -22.13 16.05 6.34
N THR A 149 -23.23 16.81 6.40
CA THR A 149 -23.31 18.06 7.17
C THR A 149 -24.57 18.10 8.02
N ASP A 150 -24.50 18.81 9.14
CA ASP A 150 -25.66 19.08 9.99
C ASP A 150 -26.59 20.16 9.38
N SER A 151 -27.67 20.49 10.09
CA SER A 151 -28.64 21.51 9.65
C SER A 151 -28.07 22.93 9.60
N GLU A 152 -26.91 23.17 10.18
CA GLU A 152 -26.19 24.46 10.21
C GLU A 152 -25.10 24.52 9.15
N GLY A 153 -24.82 23.38 8.47
CA GLY A 153 -23.82 23.23 7.44
C GLY A 153 -22.43 22.87 7.95
N ASN A 154 -22.29 22.44 9.22
CA ASN A 154 -21.03 21.96 9.75
C ASN A 154 -20.84 20.49 9.36
N TYR A 155 -19.60 20.07 9.07
CA TYR A 155 -19.27 18.69 8.78
C TYR A 155 -19.48 17.79 9.99
N VAL A 156 -20.05 16.58 9.75
CA VAL A 156 -20.40 15.63 10.80
C VAL A 156 -19.48 14.39 10.68
N PHE A 157 -18.63 14.21 11.68
CA PHE A 157 -17.77 13.04 11.81
C PHE A 157 -18.40 12.02 12.76
N THR A 158 -18.21 10.74 12.48
CA THR A 158 -18.40 9.69 13.49
C THR A 158 -17.12 9.54 14.32
N THR A 159 -17.29 9.22 15.59
CA THR A 159 -16.19 8.86 16.52
C THR A 159 -16.39 7.45 17.09
N GLU A 160 -17.38 6.73 16.60
CA GLU A 160 -17.75 5.39 17.02
C GLU A 160 -17.30 4.40 15.94
N GLU A 161 -16.38 3.53 16.27
CA GLU A 161 -16.06 2.31 15.50
C GLU A 161 -17.31 1.43 15.43
N ASP A 162 -17.46 0.59 14.42
CA ASP A 162 -18.62 -0.29 14.23
C ASP A 162 -19.98 0.43 14.09
N SER A 163 -20.00 1.73 13.83
CA SER A 163 -21.26 2.43 13.59
C SER A 163 -21.71 2.28 12.14
N ASN A 164 -23.02 2.42 11.87
CA ASN A 164 -23.49 2.46 10.48
C ASN A 164 -23.02 3.72 9.71
N GLU A 165 -22.30 4.60 10.38
CA GLU A 165 -21.75 5.86 9.86
C GLU A 165 -20.22 5.80 9.76
N ASP A 166 -19.62 4.68 10.19
CA ASP A 166 -18.20 4.41 10.04
C ASP A 166 -17.87 4.15 8.57
N PRO A 167 -16.85 4.81 8.01
CA PRO A 167 -16.49 4.68 6.60
C PRO A 167 -15.65 3.43 6.33
N ASP A 168 -16.27 2.25 6.40
CA ASP A 168 -15.64 0.95 6.14
C ASP A 168 -14.93 0.87 4.78
N ASP A 169 -13.86 0.07 4.72
CA ASP A 169 -13.10 -0.23 3.51
C ASP A 169 -13.48 -1.60 2.93
N PHE A 170 -14.27 -1.61 1.86
CA PHE A 170 -14.62 -2.83 1.12
C PHE A 170 -13.71 -3.13 -0.07
N ASP A 171 -12.79 -2.22 -0.42
CA ASP A 171 -11.78 -2.39 -1.48
C ASP A 171 -10.47 -2.97 -0.93
N GLY A 172 -10.04 -2.48 0.23
CA GLY A 172 -8.79 -2.82 0.91
C GLY A 172 -7.64 -1.85 0.61
N HIS A 173 -7.79 -0.93 -0.35
CA HIS A 173 -6.72 0.01 -0.70
C HIS A 173 -6.45 1.02 0.41
N GLY A 174 -7.50 1.65 0.96
CA GLY A 174 -7.35 2.63 2.03
C GLY A 174 -6.79 2.03 3.31
N THR A 175 -7.20 0.82 3.68
CA THR A 175 -6.64 0.06 4.80
C THR A 175 -5.14 -0.18 4.60
N HIS A 176 -4.73 -0.58 3.41
CA HIS A 176 -3.32 -0.78 3.08
C HIS A 176 -2.53 0.54 3.11
N VAL A 177 -3.08 1.64 2.58
CA VAL A 177 -2.46 2.96 2.64
C VAL A 177 -2.31 3.43 4.09
N ALA A 178 -3.37 3.33 4.89
CA ALA A 178 -3.35 3.70 6.29
C ALA A 178 -2.33 2.88 7.08
N SER A 179 -2.25 1.56 6.86
CA SER A 179 -1.26 0.68 7.52
C SER A 179 0.18 1.06 7.16
N THR A 180 0.45 1.45 5.91
CA THR A 180 1.77 1.95 5.51
C THR A 180 2.18 3.21 6.26
N VAL A 181 1.22 4.08 6.57
CA VAL A 181 1.47 5.33 7.28
C VAL A 181 1.60 5.10 8.78
N LEU A 182 0.65 4.42 9.40
CA LEU A 182 0.49 4.38 10.86
C LEU A 182 0.21 2.99 11.45
N GLY A 183 0.33 1.92 10.67
CA GLY A 183 0.16 0.55 11.16
C GLY A 183 1.18 0.16 12.23
N THR A 184 0.75 -0.68 13.17
CA THR A 184 1.63 -1.24 14.22
C THR A 184 2.23 -2.59 13.85
N GLY A 185 1.86 -3.13 12.67
CA GLY A 185 2.26 -4.45 12.21
C GLY A 185 1.40 -5.60 12.73
N GLY A 186 0.50 -5.33 13.70
CA GLY A 186 -0.31 -6.39 14.31
C GLY A 186 0.56 -7.43 15.03
N ASP A 187 0.23 -8.71 14.84
CA ASP A 187 0.97 -9.85 15.39
C ASP A 187 1.91 -10.52 14.36
N ASP A 188 2.11 -9.90 13.20
CA ASP A 188 2.95 -10.43 12.12
C ASP A 188 4.45 -10.32 12.46
N ASP A 189 5.09 -11.47 12.67
CA ASP A 189 6.52 -11.64 12.96
C ASP A 189 7.05 -12.79 12.09
N ASP A 190 7.31 -12.47 10.81
CA ASP A 190 7.69 -13.46 9.79
C ASP A 190 9.15 -13.93 9.95
N ASP A 191 10.01 -13.09 10.52
CA ASP A 191 11.43 -13.41 10.73
C ASP A 191 11.71 -14.00 12.12
N GLY A 192 10.75 -13.97 13.04
CA GLY A 192 10.80 -14.60 14.36
C GLY A 192 11.68 -13.86 15.37
N ASP A 193 11.91 -12.57 15.19
CA ASP A 193 12.71 -11.75 16.12
C ASP A 193 11.89 -11.22 17.32
N GLY A 194 10.56 -11.40 17.31
CA GLY A 194 9.63 -11.01 18.35
C GLY A 194 9.09 -9.58 18.22
N GLU A 195 9.38 -8.92 17.10
CA GLU A 195 8.87 -7.60 16.77
C GLU A 195 8.05 -7.67 15.48
N PRO A 196 6.95 -6.92 15.33
CA PRO A 196 6.18 -6.93 14.11
C PRO A 196 6.99 -6.45 12.90
N ASP A 197 6.86 -7.14 11.76
CA ASP A 197 7.60 -6.84 10.54
C ASP A 197 7.05 -5.64 9.77
N TYR A 198 5.72 -5.53 9.67
CA TYR A 198 5.02 -4.59 8.79
C TYR A 198 4.58 -3.32 9.50
N ILE A 199 5.47 -2.72 10.31
CA ILE A 199 5.18 -1.49 11.03
C ILE A 199 5.25 -0.28 10.07
N GLY A 200 4.24 0.58 10.12
CA GLY A 200 4.17 1.82 9.35
C GLY A 200 5.18 2.88 9.79
N VAL A 201 5.19 4.01 9.09
CA VAL A 201 6.16 5.11 9.31
C VAL A 201 5.98 5.77 10.68
N ALA A 202 4.73 5.95 11.13
CA ALA A 202 4.35 6.66 12.34
C ALA A 202 3.38 5.82 13.20
N PRO A 203 3.85 4.69 13.79
CA PRO A 203 2.98 3.70 14.43
C PRO A 203 2.28 4.19 15.71
N ALA A 204 2.62 5.35 16.24
CA ALA A 204 1.94 5.96 17.38
C ALA A 204 1.01 7.13 16.98
N ALA A 205 0.89 7.44 15.69
CA ALA A 205 -0.09 8.41 15.19
C ALA A 205 -1.52 7.85 15.27
N ARG A 206 -2.52 8.73 15.24
CA ARG A 206 -3.93 8.38 15.29
C ARG A 206 -4.60 8.57 13.94
N LEU A 207 -5.62 7.77 13.65
CA LEU A 207 -6.33 7.70 12.38
C LEU A 207 -7.56 8.61 12.39
N ILE A 208 -7.69 9.42 11.33
CA ILE A 208 -8.96 9.98 10.87
C ILE A 208 -9.25 9.35 9.51
N ASP A 209 -10.33 8.59 9.42
CA ASP A 209 -10.72 7.91 8.21
C ASP A 209 -11.64 8.78 7.36
N MET A 210 -11.25 9.08 6.13
CA MET A 210 -11.99 9.91 5.19
C MET A 210 -12.26 9.11 3.91
N LYS A 211 -13.39 8.42 3.84
CA LYS A 211 -13.78 7.69 2.64
C LYS A 211 -14.22 8.67 1.55
N VAL A 212 -13.40 8.79 0.51
CA VAL A 212 -13.64 9.66 -0.66
C VAL A 212 -13.76 8.88 -1.97
N MET A 213 -13.62 7.56 -1.88
CA MET A 213 -13.72 6.63 -2.99
C MET A 213 -14.71 5.53 -2.65
N ALA A 214 -15.49 5.13 -3.65
CA ALA A 214 -16.42 4.02 -3.55
C ALA A 214 -15.71 2.68 -3.38
N ASP A 215 -16.46 1.66 -2.98
CA ASP A 215 -15.99 0.29 -2.73
C ASP A 215 -15.30 -0.40 -3.90
N TRP A 216 -15.37 0.17 -5.10
CA TRP A 216 -14.67 -0.29 -6.30
C TRP A 216 -13.46 0.58 -6.67
N GLY A 217 -12.95 1.38 -5.74
CA GLY A 217 -11.70 2.15 -5.88
C GLY A 217 -11.79 3.39 -6.77
N SER A 218 -12.95 4.00 -6.95
CA SER A 218 -13.09 5.24 -7.73
C SER A 218 -13.85 6.31 -6.98
N GLY A 219 -13.42 7.57 -7.10
CA GLY A 219 -14.03 8.73 -6.46
C GLY A 219 -14.00 9.97 -7.34
N SER A 220 -14.52 11.08 -6.84
CA SER A 220 -14.50 12.35 -7.53
C SER A 220 -13.53 13.35 -6.89
N ALA A 221 -13.00 14.27 -7.72
CA ALA A 221 -12.19 15.36 -7.18
C ALA A 221 -12.99 16.30 -6.28
N ALA A 222 -14.31 16.35 -6.43
CA ALA A 222 -15.19 17.16 -5.58
C ALA A 222 -15.21 16.57 -4.15
N ASP A 223 -15.44 15.27 -4.02
CA ASP A 223 -15.48 14.58 -2.72
C ASP A 223 -14.14 14.71 -1.98
N ILE A 224 -13.02 14.57 -2.70
CA ILE A 224 -11.67 14.79 -2.14
C ILE A 224 -11.51 16.23 -1.62
N ASN A 225 -11.96 17.22 -2.38
CA ASN A 225 -11.86 18.63 -1.96
C ASN A 225 -12.73 18.92 -0.73
N GLU A 226 -13.95 18.39 -0.67
CA GLU A 226 -14.83 18.54 0.48
C GLU A 226 -14.24 17.86 1.72
N ALA A 227 -13.68 16.67 1.59
CA ALA A 227 -12.98 15.99 2.68
C ALA A 227 -11.78 16.78 3.21
N ILE A 228 -11.01 17.42 2.32
CA ILE A 228 -9.92 18.33 2.72
C ILE A 228 -10.47 19.54 3.48
N GLU A 229 -11.56 20.13 3.02
CA GLU A 229 -12.21 21.25 3.71
C GLU A 229 -12.71 20.84 5.10
N ALA A 230 -13.35 19.68 5.22
CA ALA A 230 -13.79 19.11 6.49
C ALA A 230 -12.62 18.92 7.48
N CYS A 231 -11.49 18.39 7.01
CA CYS A 231 -10.29 18.25 7.82
C CYS A 231 -9.74 19.62 8.29
N ILE A 232 -9.74 20.64 7.41
CA ILE A 232 -9.24 21.99 7.74
C ILE A 232 -10.14 22.67 8.78
N GLU A 233 -11.46 22.56 8.64
CA GLU A 233 -12.41 23.16 9.59
C GLU A 233 -12.32 22.52 10.98
N ASN A 234 -11.99 21.23 11.03
CA ASN A 234 -11.90 20.45 12.28
C ASN A 234 -10.48 20.33 12.85
N VAL A 235 -9.52 21.11 12.34
CA VAL A 235 -8.11 21.07 12.80
C VAL A 235 -7.91 21.33 14.30
N ASN A 236 -8.86 21.98 14.96
CA ASN A 236 -8.81 22.31 16.40
C ASN A 236 -9.90 21.56 17.20
N THR A 237 -10.52 20.54 16.64
CA THR A 237 -11.54 19.76 17.32
C THR A 237 -10.89 18.91 18.39
N ASP A 238 -11.43 18.95 19.61
CA ASP A 238 -11.06 18.05 20.70
C ASP A 238 -11.88 16.76 20.56
N TRP A 239 -11.31 15.79 19.83
CA TRP A 239 -11.97 14.52 19.53
C TRP A 239 -12.12 13.61 20.76
N GLU A 240 -11.22 13.73 21.73
CA GLU A 240 -11.21 12.89 22.94
C GLU A 240 -11.96 13.52 24.10
N ASN A 241 -12.40 14.78 23.96
CA ASN A 241 -13.14 15.52 24.98
C ASN A 241 -12.35 15.67 26.31
N ASP A 242 -11.01 15.68 26.20
CA ASP A 242 -10.08 15.77 27.34
C ASP A 242 -9.67 17.20 27.70
N GLY A 243 -10.15 18.19 26.91
CA GLY A 243 -9.85 19.61 27.07
C GLY A 243 -8.57 20.06 26.38
N GLU A 244 -7.84 19.16 25.73
CA GLU A 244 -6.66 19.45 24.92
C GLU A 244 -7.08 19.87 23.52
N LYS A 245 -7.07 21.14 23.23
CA LYS A 245 -7.32 21.67 21.89
C LYS A 245 -6.10 21.44 21.03
N ASN A 246 -5.86 20.35 20.48
CA ASN A 246 -4.83 20.08 19.47
C ASN A 246 -4.79 18.60 19.05
N ASN A 247 -5.86 17.88 19.32
CA ASN A 247 -6.02 16.53 18.81
C ASN A 247 -6.36 16.53 17.30
N GLY A 248 -6.46 17.71 16.70
CA GLY A 248 -6.61 17.90 15.28
C GLY A 248 -5.29 17.85 14.52
N ILE A 249 -5.36 17.90 13.20
CA ILE A 249 -4.22 17.89 12.28
C ILE A 249 -3.24 19.00 12.66
N GLN A 250 -2.09 18.67 13.25
CA GLN A 250 -1.07 19.67 13.54
C GLN A 250 -0.46 20.15 12.24
N ARG A 251 -0.52 21.47 12.00
CA ARG A 251 0.30 22.07 10.94
C ARG A 251 1.74 22.09 11.44
N SER A 252 2.65 21.45 10.71
CA SER A 252 4.08 21.76 10.86
C SER A 252 4.29 23.23 10.50
N GLU A 253 4.76 24.06 11.44
CA GLU A 253 5.28 25.39 11.15
C GLU A 253 6.49 25.34 10.23
#